data_8eae6cace2bd415eaafec5abbfad8fa0
#
_entry.id   8eae6cace2bd415eaafec5abbfad8fa0
#
_cell.length_a   1.000
_cell.length_b   1.000
_cell.length_c   1.000
_cell.angle_alpha   90.00
_cell.angle_beta   90.00
_cell.angle_gamma   90.00
#
_symmetry.space_group_name_H-M   'P 1'
#
loop_
_entity.id
_entity.type
_entity.pdbx_description
1 polymer ?
#
loop_
_entity_poly.entity_id
_entity_poly.type
_entity_poly.pdbx_seq_one_letter_code
_entity_poly.pdbx_strand_id
1 'polypeptide(L)'
;GKYMPIYADSDQKATAGSNFYLTFFVDIAEDANLKAYPGTLKVDYSRIRESGVRQDTFGFTFNVTGESIVNLKALTPVITSITNNDVVLEISNTGSSTLSNVDVVLENTSTTISSASASTTNVEKVIFDKNHWNVGNIEPGSPKTFSFNVFVPESLKNEPLRIPVKITYFNAHGEQTSVTRIADMYINGLVKPSIYGVKVIELSGKQTIIGEILNEGNTDGLFGFVKLQPVGDSNIKESSQYIDEIEPDSPVPFNIPIESDGMLSFGEHDIRIVVSYKDSMRAEHEISF
;
A
#
# COMPACT_ATOMS: atom_id res chain seq x y z
N GLY A 1 21.29 21.76 -30.89
CA GLY A 1 21.30 22.49 -29.62
C GLY A 1 22.01 23.82 -29.78
N LYS A 2 21.42 24.92 -29.34
CA LYS A 2 22.11 26.22 -29.30
C LYS A 2 23.09 26.16 -28.12
N TYR A 3 24.39 26.33 -28.42
CA TYR A 3 25.39 26.60 -27.39
C TYR A 3 25.15 28.02 -26.89
N MET A 4 24.79 28.15 -25.60
CA MET A 4 24.75 29.45 -24.92
C MET A 4 26.05 29.60 -24.13
N PRO A 5 26.90 30.58 -24.41
CA PRO A 5 28.08 30.82 -23.61
C PRO A 5 27.67 31.40 -22.24
N ILE A 6 28.24 30.86 -21.17
CA ILE A 6 28.08 31.36 -19.80
C ILE A 6 29.39 32.05 -19.42
N TYR A 7 29.31 33.23 -18.89
CA TYR A 7 30.47 34.02 -18.50
C TYR A 7 30.62 34.10 -16.99
N ALA A 8 31.87 34.02 -16.53
CA ALA A 8 32.24 34.40 -15.19
C ALA A 8 33.44 35.36 -15.29
N ASP A 9 33.46 36.36 -14.47
CA ASP A 9 34.52 37.35 -14.43
C ASP A 9 35.23 37.33 -13.06
N SER A 10 36.51 37.68 -13.05
CA SER A 10 37.31 37.74 -11.83
C SER A 10 38.41 38.75 -11.95
N ASP A 11 38.42 39.68 -11.04
CA ASP A 11 39.48 40.68 -10.85
C ASP A 11 40.74 40.14 -10.14
N GLN A 12 40.77 38.84 -9.89
CA GLN A 12 41.87 38.22 -9.15
C GLN A 12 43.16 38.18 -9.99
N LYS A 13 44.26 38.56 -9.35
CA LYS A 13 45.60 38.41 -9.93
C LYS A 13 46.15 37.03 -9.56
N ALA A 14 46.35 36.19 -10.57
CA ALA A 14 46.96 34.90 -10.40
C ALA A 14 48.49 35.01 -10.54
N THR A 15 49.22 34.62 -9.52
CA THR A 15 50.69 34.46 -9.58
C THR A 15 51.02 33.02 -10.01
N ALA A 16 52.24 32.79 -10.54
CA ALA A 16 52.66 31.46 -10.96
C ALA A 16 52.56 30.47 -9.76
N GLY A 17 51.82 29.36 -9.95
CA GLY A 17 51.59 28.35 -8.91
C GLY A 17 50.41 28.63 -7.96
N SER A 18 49.70 29.75 -8.12
CA SER A 18 48.48 30.04 -7.34
C SER A 18 47.22 29.53 -8.05
N ASN A 19 46.20 29.15 -7.27
CA ASN A 19 44.90 28.76 -7.74
C ASN A 19 43.94 29.96 -7.66
N PHE A 20 43.01 30.05 -8.63
CA PHE A 20 41.85 30.94 -8.57
C PHE A 20 40.58 30.18 -8.89
N TYR A 21 39.46 30.66 -8.40
CA TYR A 21 38.18 29.99 -8.51
C TYR A 21 37.23 30.85 -9.35
N LEU A 22 36.54 30.21 -10.29
CA LEU A 22 35.46 30.81 -11.07
C LEU A 22 34.22 29.97 -10.85
N THR A 23 33.09 30.64 -10.56
CA THR A 23 31.81 29.97 -10.34
C THR A 23 30.88 30.27 -11.53
N PHE A 24 30.38 29.23 -12.14
CA PHE A 24 29.42 29.28 -13.22
C PHE A 24 28.08 28.73 -12.74
N PHE A 25 27.00 29.45 -13.07
CA PHE A 25 25.63 28.96 -12.84
C PHE A 25 25.08 28.45 -14.18
N VAL A 26 24.67 27.18 -14.21
CA VAL A 26 24.18 26.52 -15.40
C VAL A 26 22.74 26.11 -15.16
N ASP A 27 21.80 26.65 -15.94
CA ASP A 27 20.42 26.18 -15.94
C ASP A 27 20.31 24.93 -16.82
N ILE A 28 19.85 23.83 -16.22
CA ILE A 28 19.61 22.58 -16.93
C ILE A 28 18.12 22.48 -17.18
N ALA A 29 17.75 22.29 -18.47
CA ALA A 29 16.36 22.11 -18.86
C ALA A 29 15.78 20.83 -18.23
N GLU A 30 14.50 20.87 -17.84
CA GLU A 30 13.81 19.73 -17.20
C GLU A 30 13.77 18.46 -18.08
N ASP A 31 13.80 18.65 -19.41
CA ASP A 31 13.82 17.60 -20.42
C ASP A 31 15.26 17.18 -20.85
N ALA A 32 16.30 17.65 -20.16
CA ALA A 32 17.67 17.32 -20.50
C ALA A 32 17.93 15.82 -20.33
N ASN A 33 18.56 15.21 -21.33
CA ASN A 33 18.94 13.80 -21.22
C ASN A 33 19.98 13.58 -20.13
N LEU A 34 19.78 12.55 -19.31
CA LEU A 34 20.70 12.14 -18.25
C LEU A 34 21.92 11.45 -18.88
N LYS A 35 23.00 12.19 -19.04
CA LYS A 35 24.26 11.70 -19.64
C LYS A 35 25.42 12.64 -19.38
N ALA A 36 26.61 12.19 -19.75
CA ALA A 36 27.79 13.02 -19.81
C ALA A 36 27.72 14.01 -20.96
N TYR A 37 28.00 15.29 -20.68
CA TYR A 37 28.07 16.35 -21.66
C TYR A 37 29.49 16.92 -21.73
N PRO A 38 30.05 17.13 -22.95
CA PRO A 38 31.32 17.81 -23.09
C PRO A 38 31.13 19.32 -22.89
N GLY A 39 32.02 19.91 -22.12
CA GLY A 39 32.13 21.34 -21.92
C GLY A 39 33.47 21.87 -22.41
N THR A 40 33.49 23.11 -22.77
CA THR A 40 34.71 23.83 -23.17
C THR A 40 34.81 25.10 -22.35
N LEU A 41 35.86 25.22 -21.56
CA LEU A 41 36.21 26.43 -20.83
C LEU A 41 37.22 27.23 -21.63
N LYS A 42 36.90 28.47 -21.96
CA LYS A 42 37.82 29.45 -22.54
C LYS A 42 38.20 30.46 -21.47
N VAL A 43 39.48 30.65 -21.27
CA VAL A 43 40.01 31.57 -20.26
C VAL A 43 40.75 32.67 -20.98
N ASP A 44 40.25 33.90 -20.92
CA ASP A 44 40.88 35.08 -21.42
C ASP A 44 41.64 35.77 -20.30
N TYR A 45 42.94 36.06 -20.49
CA TYR A 45 43.76 36.69 -19.47
C TYR A 45 44.81 37.63 -20.08
N SER A 46 45.21 38.61 -19.31
CA SER A 46 46.31 39.51 -19.68
C SER A 46 47.50 39.30 -18.80
N ARG A 47 48.68 39.32 -19.36
CA ARG A 47 49.95 39.26 -18.60
C ARG A 47 50.41 40.67 -18.21
N ILE A 48 50.94 40.75 -17.00
CA ILE A 48 51.60 41.99 -16.52
C ILE A 48 52.79 42.32 -17.45
N ARG A 49 52.82 43.54 -17.99
CA ARG A 49 53.88 44.07 -18.88
C ARG A 49 53.81 43.54 -20.34
N GLU A 50 52.75 42.83 -20.74
CA GLU A 50 52.49 42.48 -22.13
C GLU A 50 51.19 43.19 -22.57
N SER A 51 51.17 43.67 -23.82
CA SER A 51 49.93 44.20 -24.39
C SER A 51 49.15 43.07 -25.07
N GLY A 52 47.85 43.02 -24.85
CA GLY A 52 46.91 42.06 -25.46
C GLY A 52 46.34 41.05 -24.53
N VAL A 53 45.26 40.41 -25.00
CA VAL A 53 44.53 39.34 -24.30
C VAL A 53 45.01 38.00 -24.89
N ARG A 54 45.32 37.08 -24.02
CA ARG A 54 45.61 35.68 -24.39
C ARG A 54 44.42 34.82 -24.05
N GLN A 55 44.21 33.75 -24.79
CA GLN A 55 43.14 32.80 -24.55
C GLN A 55 43.73 31.39 -24.49
N ASP A 56 43.37 30.69 -23.41
CA ASP A 56 43.55 29.25 -23.28
C ASP A 56 42.21 28.54 -23.28
N THR A 57 42.20 27.31 -23.83
CA THR A 57 40.98 26.48 -23.95
C THR A 57 41.18 25.15 -23.28
N PHE A 58 40.26 24.78 -22.42
CA PHE A 58 40.25 23.53 -21.67
C PHE A 58 38.97 22.77 -21.95
N GLY A 59 39.09 21.48 -22.34
CA GLY A 59 37.97 20.56 -22.42
C GLY A 59 37.70 19.90 -21.07
N PHE A 60 36.44 19.77 -20.70
CA PHE A 60 36.00 19.02 -19.55
C PHE A 60 34.69 18.28 -19.84
N THR A 61 34.31 17.38 -18.95
CA THR A 61 33.04 16.67 -19.05
C THR A 61 32.29 16.85 -17.74
N PHE A 62 30.99 17.13 -17.82
CA PHE A 62 30.11 17.13 -16.67
C PHE A 62 28.95 16.19 -16.90
N ASN A 63 28.43 15.59 -15.83
CA ASN A 63 27.31 14.67 -15.88
C ASN A 63 26.04 15.38 -15.47
N VAL A 64 25.01 15.25 -16.28
CA VAL A 64 23.63 15.57 -15.90
C VAL A 64 23.03 14.31 -15.34
N THR A 65 22.71 14.35 -14.05
CA THR A 65 22.12 13.23 -13.30
C THR A 65 20.74 13.60 -12.85
N GLY A 66 19.85 12.61 -12.76
CA GLY A 66 18.50 12.81 -12.30
C GLY A 66 18.38 12.67 -10.76
N GLU A 67 17.24 13.07 -10.26
CA GLU A 67 16.85 12.85 -8.87
C GLU A 67 16.19 11.48 -8.72
N SER A 68 16.43 10.86 -7.56
CA SER A 68 15.83 9.58 -7.19
C SER A 68 14.81 9.82 -6.07
N ILE A 69 13.52 9.61 -6.36
CA ILE A 69 12.42 9.83 -5.40
C ILE A 69 11.65 8.54 -5.20
N VAL A 70 11.73 8.01 -3.99
CA VAL A 70 11.06 6.76 -3.60
C VAL A 70 9.71 7.05 -2.95
N ASN A 71 8.65 6.48 -3.49
CA ASN A 71 7.33 6.43 -2.89
C ASN A 71 6.95 4.99 -2.54
N LEU A 72 6.17 4.85 -1.46
CA LEU A 72 5.61 3.58 -1.00
C LEU A 72 4.10 3.73 -0.87
N LYS A 73 3.35 2.71 -1.33
CA LYS A 73 1.90 2.66 -1.25
C LYS A 73 1.46 1.27 -0.82
N ALA A 74 0.52 1.18 0.13
CA ALA A 74 -0.17 -0.06 0.42
C ALA A 74 -1.30 -0.27 -0.60
N LEU A 75 -1.25 -1.39 -1.34
CA LEU A 75 -2.33 -1.81 -2.24
C LEU A 75 -3.41 -2.58 -1.48
N THR A 76 -3.07 -3.13 -0.31
CA THR A 76 -4.00 -3.74 0.64
C THR A 76 -4.19 -2.80 1.83
N PRO A 77 -5.07 -1.77 1.72
CA PRO A 77 -5.19 -0.73 2.75
C PRO A 77 -5.99 -1.19 3.98
N VAL A 78 -6.71 -2.30 3.90
CA VAL A 78 -7.51 -2.89 4.98
C VAL A 78 -7.11 -4.34 5.18
N ILE A 79 -6.86 -4.72 6.41
CA ILE A 79 -6.55 -6.08 6.85
C ILE A 79 -7.46 -6.46 8.01
N THR A 80 -7.53 -7.75 8.32
CA THR A 80 -8.46 -8.28 9.32
C THR A 80 -7.72 -8.84 10.53
N SER A 81 -8.20 -8.53 11.73
CA SER A 81 -7.66 -9.08 12.98
C SER A 81 -7.95 -10.58 13.13
N ILE A 82 -7.19 -11.28 13.99
CA ILE A 82 -7.23 -12.73 14.26
C ILE A 82 -7.08 -13.63 13.02
N THR A 83 -6.57 -13.08 11.91
CA THR A 83 -6.31 -13.84 10.69
C THR A 83 -4.92 -13.56 10.14
N ASN A 84 -4.47 -14.43 9.22
CA ASN A 84 -3.37 -14.15 8.32
C ASN A 84 -3.87 -13.36 7.12
N ASN A 85 -3.21 -12.25 6.84
CA ASN A 85 -3.57 -11.36 5.74
C ASN A 85 -2.46 -11.31 4.70
N ASP A 86 -2.83 -11.41 3.42
CA ASP A 86 -1.93 -11.18 2.30
C ASP A 86 -1.83 -9.67 2.05
N VAL A 87 -0.67 -9.08 2.34
CA VAL A 87 -0.41 -7.66 2.14
C VAL A 87 0.46 -7.46 0.92
N VAL A 88 0.06 -6.54 0.07
CA VAL A 88 0.81 -6.12 -1.11
C VAL A 88 1.18 -4.65 -0.97
N LEU A 89 2.47 -4.36 -1.06
CA LEU A 89 3.01 -3.01 -1.11
C LEU A 89 3.59 -2.72 -2.50
N GLU A 90 3.50 -1.47 -2.92
CA GLU A 90 4.04 -0.96 -4.16
C GLU A 90 5.11 0.09 -3.86
N ILE A 91 6.28 -0.07 -4.49
CA ILE A 91 7.35 0.95 -4.51
C ILE A 91 7.38 1.55 -5.90
N SER A 92 7.36 2.87 -5.97
CA SER A 92 7.50 3.61 -7.21
C SER A 92 8.60 4.65 -7.14
N ASN A 93 9.17 4.93 -8.29
CA ASN A 93 10.15 5.98 -8.49
C ASN A 93 9.51 7.12 -9.28
N THR A 94 9.30 8.25 -8.63
CA THR A 94 8.79 9.48 -9.26
C THR A 94 9.89 10.48 -9.62
N GLY A 95 11.14 10.11 -9.37
CA GLY A 95 12.30 10.85 -9.83
C GLY A 95 12.59 10.64 -11.31
N SER A 96 13.66 11.23 -11.80
CA SER A 96 14.10 11.16 -13.21
C SER A 96 15.23 10.15 -13.45
N SER A 97 15.81 9.55 -12.41
CA SER A 97 16.85 8.54 -12.54
C SER A 97 16.47 7.22 -11.87
N THR A 98 17.00 6.12 -12.40
CA THR A 98 16.77 4.76 -11.89
C THR A 98 17.24 4.60 -10.45
N LEU A 99 16.40 3.95 -9.62
CA LEU A 99 16.83 3.39 -8.35
C LEU A 99 17.48 2.04 -8.63
N SER A 100 18.76 1.89 -8.33
CA SER A 100 19.49 0.66 -8.63
C SER A 100 19.63 -0.22 -7.40
N ASN A 101 19.49 -1.54 -7.58
CA ASN A 101 19.64 -2.56 -6.53
C ASN A 101 18.81 -2.22 -5.27
N VAL A 102 17.52 -2.03 -5.46
CA VAL A 102 16.59 -1.67 -4.37
C VAL A 102 16.40 -2.86 -3.43
N ASP A 103 16.74 -2.65 -2.18
CA ASP A 103 16.60 -3.58 -1.07
C ASP A 103 15.60 -3.04 -0.05
N VAL A 104 14.66 -3.88 0.39
CA VAL A 104 13.52 -3.48 1.23
C VAL A 104 13.49 -4.32 2.48
N VAL A 105 13.39 -3.66 3.64
CA VAL A 105 13.29 -4.30 4.94
C VAL A 105 12.11 -3.73 5.72
N LEU A 106 11.22 -4.59 6.21
CA LEU A 106 10.21 -4.22 7.21
C LEU A 106 10.88 -4.16 8.59
N GLU A 107 10.78 -3.02 9.24
CA GLU A 107 11.33 -2.84 10.58
C GLU A 107 10.29 -3.26 11.63
N ASN A 108 10.65 -4.25 12.46
CA ASN A 108 9.78 -4.78 13.53
C ASN A 108 9.86 -4.01 14.85
N THR A 109 10.61 -2.92 14.88
CA THR A 109 10.76 -2.10 16.08
C THR A 109 9.89 -0.86 16.01
N SER A 110 9.20 -0.57 17.10
CA SER A 110 8.44 0.69 17.23
C SER A 110 9.36 1.88 17.03
N THR A 111 9.08 2.68 16.03
CA THR A 111 9.74 3.96 15.79
C THR A 111 8.80 5.11 16.12
N THR A 112 9.32 6.12 16.82
CA THR A 112 8.58 7.38 17.01
C THR A 112 8.61 8.14 15.71
N ILE A 113 7.45 8.32 15.08
CA ILE A 113 7.32 9.17 13.91
C ILE A 113 7.34 10.62 14.41
N SER A 114 8.45 11.32 14.16
CA SER A 114 8.61 12.73 14.53
C SER A 114 7.77 13.63 13.62
N SER A 115 6.53 13.80 13.98
CA SER A 115 5.66 14.89 13.55
C SER A 115 4.97 15.45 14.78
N ALA A 116 4.40 16.64 14.71
CA ALA A 116 3.85 17.41 15.86
C ALA A 116 2.84 16.67 16.77
N SER A 117 2.52 15.42 16.46
CA SER A 117 1.82 14.48 17.32
C SER A 117 2.65 13.20 17.33
N ALA A 118 3.29 12.86 18.44
CA ALA A 118 4.07 11.65 18.61
C ALA A 118 3.19 10.41 18.33
N SER A 119 3.27 9.87 17.13
CA SER A 119 2.60 8.63 16.73
C SER A 119 3.64 7.51 16.80
N THR A 120 3.38 6.50 17.64
CA THR A 120 4.20 5.29 17.72
C THR A 120 3.66 4.26 16.74
N THR A 121 4.56 3.55 16.07
CA THR A 121 4.19 2.35 15.30
C THR A 121 3.82 1.22 16.26
N ASN A 122 2.88 0.36 15.88
CA ASN A 122 2.45 -0.80 16.68
C ASN A 122 2.86 -2.13 16.02
N VAL A 123 3.85 -2.06 15.16
CA VAL A 123 4.33 -3.17 14.33
C VAL A 123 4.91 -4.34 15.16
N GLU A 124 5.39 -4.10 16.38
CA GLU A 124 5.89 -5.15 17.27
C GLU A 124 4.82 -6.14 17.75
N LYS A 125 3.55 -5.79 17.58
CA LYS A 125 2.42 -6.65 17.97
C LYS A 125 2.00 -7.62 16.88
N VAL A 126 2.46 -7.47 15.66
CA VAL A 126 2.10 -8.34 14.53
C VAL A 126 3.23 -9.29 14.17
N ILE A 127 2.88 -10.39 13.49
CA ILE A 127 3.86 -11.41 13.06
C ILE A 127 3.91 -11.44 11.55
N PHE A 128 5.10 -11.21 10.98
CA PHE A 128 5.36 -11.31 9.55
C PHE A 128 5.96 -12.67 9.21
N ASP A 129 5.58 -13.25 8.09
CA ASP A 129 6.22 -14.46 7.53
C ASP A 129 7.57 -14.13 6.90
N LYS A 130 7.72 -12.90 6.38
CA LYS A 130 8.91 -12.42 5.69
C LYS A 130 9.07 -10.91 5.91
N ASN A 131 10.29 -10.45 6.02
CA ASN A 131 10.59 -9.03 6.28
C ASN A 131 11.64 -8.41 5.35
N HIS A 132 12.15 -9.15 4.34
CA HIS A 132 13.22 -8.67 3.46
C HIS A 132 13.00 -9.07 2.00
N TRP A 133 13.19 -8.13 1.06
CA TRP A 133 13.08 -8.33 -0.39
C TRP A 133 14.18 -7.56 -1.14
N ASN A 134 14.80 -8.23 -2.11
CA ASN A 134 15.55 -7.54 -3.15
C ASN A 134 14.63 -7.33 -4.36
N VAL A 135 14.25 -6.07 -4.61
CA VAL A 135 13.31 -5.68 -5.66
C VAL A 135 14.02 -5.44 -6.99
N GLY A 136 15.35 -5.27 -6.94
CA GLY A 136 16.17 -4.94 -8.10
C GLY A 136 16.04 -3.48 -8.52
N ASN A 137 16.16 -3.19 -9.81
CA ASN A 137 16.11 -1.81 -10.30
C ASN A 137 14.67 -1.32 -10.49
N ILE A 138 14.41 -0.04 -10.16
CA ILE A 138 13.12 0.62 -10.37
C ILE A 138 13.34 1.85 -11.25
N GLU A 139 12.89 1.73 -12.50
CA GLU A 139 12.95 2.83 -13.48
C GLU A 139 11.92 3.91 -13.14
N PRO A 140 12.15 5.17 -13.57
CA PRO A 140 11.16 6.23 -13.47
C PRO A 140 9.79 5.81 -14.04
N GLY A 141 8.73 5.99 -13.26
CA GLY A 141 7.36 5.66 -13.66
C GLY A 141 7.03 4.17 -13.75
N SER A 142 7.95 3.26 -13.37
CA SER A 142 7.74 1.81 -13.41
C SER A 142 7.63 1.24 -12.00
N PRO A 143 6.43 1.13 -11.39
CA PRO A 143 6.28 0.63 -10.04
C PRO A 143 6.58 -0.88 -9.96
N LYS A 144 7.01 -1.32 -8.80
CA LYS A 144 7.19 -2.73 -8.45
C LYS A 144 6.46 -3.06 -7.16
N THR A 145 5.92 -4.28 -7.11
CA THR A 145 5.21 -4.77 -5.94
C THR A 145 5.99 -5.87 -5.23
N PHE A 146 5.78 -5.98 -3.94
CA PHE A 146 6.20 -7.11 -3.13
C PHE A 146 5.10 -7.44 -2.12
N SER A 147 5.05 -8.69 -1.67
CA SER A 147 4.00 -9.18 -0.79
C SER A 147 4.56 -9.96 0.40
N PHE A 148 3.78 -10.02 1.44
CA PHE A 148 4.04 -10.79 2.65
C PHE A 148 2.72 -11.13 3.35
N ASN A 149 2.78 -12.16 4.22
CA ASN A 149 1.70 -12.47 5.12
C ASN A 149 1.93 -11.84 6.49
N VAL A 150 0.86 -11.29 7.07
CA VAL A 150 0.87 -10.74 8.42
C VAL A 150 -0.28 -11.31 9.25
N PHE A 151 0.06 -11.89 10.39
CA PHE A 151 -0.91 -12.22 11.43
C PHE A 151 -1.12 -11.01 12.33
N VAL A 152 -2.39 -10.63 12.51
CA VAL A 152 -2.79 -9.48 13.34
C VAL A 152 -3.56 -9.97 14.56
N PRO A 153 -3.10 -9.70 15.80
CA PRO A 153 -3.79 -10.11 17.01
C PRO A 153 -5.06 -9.27 17.25
N GLU A 154 -5.96 -9.80 18.07
CA GLU A 154 -7.21 -9.12 18.43
C GLU A 154 -7.00 -7.75 19.07
N SER A 155 -5.92 -7.58 19.83
CA SER A 155 -5.61 -6.33 20.53
C SER A 155 -5.41 -5.12 19.63
N LEU A 156 -5.29 -5.31 18.31
CA LEU A 156 -5.17 -4.26 17.31
C LEU A 156 -6.45 -4.02 16.50
N LYS A 157 -7.55 -4.70 16.85
CA LYS A 157 -8.84 -4.49 16.18
C LYS A 157 -9.25 -3.02 16.19
N ASN A 158 -9.68 -2.51 15.05
CA ASN A 158 -10.10 -1.13 14.83
C ASN A 158 -9.00 -0.07 15.02
N GLU A 159 -7.74 -0.49 14.91
CA GLU A 159 -6.58 0.37 15.01
C GLU A 159 -5.86 0.51 13.65
N PRO A 160 -5.17 1.62 13.38
CA PRO A 160 -4.26 1.69 12.24
C PRO A 160 -3.01 0.85 12.51
N LEU A 161 -2.57 0.08 11.53
CA LEU A 161 -1.25 -0.55 11.52
C LEU A 161 -0.29 0.30 10.69
N ARG A 162 0.82 0.72 11.28
CA ARG A 162 1.86 1.52 10.65
C ARG A 162 3.17 0.77 10.62
N ILE A 163 3.57 0.35 9.42
CA ILE A 163 4.77 -0.46 9.23
C ILE A 163 5.88 0.43 8.69
N PRO A 164 6.98 0.63 9.43
CA PRO A 164 8.16 1.30 8.90
C PRO A 164 8.88 0.37 7.93
N VAL A 165 9.07 0.87 6.71
CA VAL A 165 9.71 0.17 5.60
C VAL A 165 10.99 0.91 5.26
N LYS A 166 12.13 0.30 5.54
CA LYS A 166 13.44 0.80 5.16
C LYS A 166 13.77 0.36 3.75
N ILE A 167 14.04 1.33 2.89
CA ILE A 167 14.36 1.12 1.47
C ILE A 167 15.77 1.63 1.23
N THR A 168 16.66 0.74 0.82
CA THR A 168 18.06 1.04 0.50
C THR A 168 18.29 0.85 -0.99
N TYR A 169 18.96 1.79 -1.63
CA TYR A 169 19.22 1.76 -3.07
C TYR A 169 20.48 2.55 -3.43
N PHE A 170 20.98 2.36 -4.65
CA PHE A 170 22.00 3.23 -5.21
C PHE A 170 21.35 4.29 -6.10
N ASN A 171 21.72 5.56 -5.85
CA ASN A 171 21.25 6.71 -6.63
C ASN A 171 22.00 6.84 -7.97
N ALA A 172 21.69 7.88 -8.75
CA ALA A 172 22.30 8.17 -10.04
C ALA A 172 23.83 8.42 -9.98
N HIS A 173 24.36 8.75 -8.81
CA HIS A 173 25.78 8.96 -8.59
C HIS A 173 26.51 7.68 -8.15
N GLY A 174 25.79 6.56 -7.99
CA GLY A 174 26.34 5.31 -7.47
C GLY A 174 26.53 5.32 -5.96
N GLU A 175 25.93 6.26 -5.24
CA GLU A 175 25.98 6.34 -3.79
C GLU A 175 24.85 5.54 -3.19
N GLN A 176 25.15 4.79 -2.13
CA GLN A 176 24.11 4.07 -1.39
C GLN A 176 23.31 5.04 -0.51
N THR A 177 22.01 5.06 -0.70
CA THR A 177 21.06 5.88 0.02
C THR A 177 20.03 5.00 0.70
N SER A 178 19.57 5.40 1.89
CA SER A 178 18.53 4.70 2.64
C SER A 178 17.45 5.69 3.06
N VAL A 179 16.19 5.31 2.84
CA VAL A 179 15.02 6.10 3.28
C VAL A 179 14.05 5.17 4.00
N THR A 180 13.37 5.66 5.03
CA THR A 180 12.27 4.95 5.67
C THR A 180 10.95 5.60 5.25
N ARG A 181 10.01 4.76 4.81
CA ARG A 181 8.63 5.14 4.50
C ARG A 181 7.69 4.36 5.40
N ILE A 182 6.52 4.91 5.66
CA ILE A 182 5.49 4.25 6.47
C ILE A 182 4.43 3.68 5.53
N ALA A 183 4.14 2.39 5.67
CA ALA A 183 2.97 1.77 5.08
C ALA A 183 1.84 1.80 6.10
N ASP A 184 0.77 2.54 5.81
CA ASP A 184 -0.41 2.68 6.66
C ASP A 184 -1.52 1.75 6.18
N MET A 185 -2.10 0.97 7.10
CA MET A 185 -3.23 0.09 6.87
C MET A 185 -4.21 0.22 8.03
N TYR A 186 -5.48 -0.07 7.79
CA TYR A 186 -6.50 -0.15 8.82
C TYR A 186 -6.80 -1.62 9.17
N ILE A 187 -6.86 -1.93 10.46
CA ILE A 187 -7.20 -3.27 10.93
C ILE A 187 -8.69 -3.32 11.25
N ASN A 188 -9.43 -4.04 10.43
CA ASN A 188 -10.85 -4.32 10.68
C ASN A 188 -11.00 -5.53 11.61
N GLY A 189 -12.13 -5.61 12.33
CA GLY A 189 -12.52 -6.82 13.04
C GLY A 189 -13.00 -7.91 12.08
N LEU A 190 -12.93 -9.16 12.49
CA LEU A 190 -13.47 -10.30 11.76
C LEU A 190 -14.93 -10.53 12.16
N VAL A 191 -15.83 -10.60 11.17
CA VAL A 191 -17.17 -11.18 11.32
C VAL A 191 -17.14 -12.53 10.61
N LYS A 192 -17.42 -13.61 11.34
CA LYS A 192 -17.40 -14.97 10.79
C LYS A 192 -18.64 -15.73 11.21
N PRO A 193 -19.80 -15.51 10.54
CA PRO A 193 -21.02 -16.24 10.86
C PRO A 193 -20.91 -17.71 10.48
N SER A 194 -21.43 -18.55 11.35
CA SER A 194 -21.63 -19.99 11.15
C SER A 194 -23.03 -20.35 11.55
N ILE A 195 -23.63 -21.37 10.91
CA ILE A 195 -25.02 -21.79 11.21
C ILE A 195 -25.00 -23.14 11.91
N TYR A 196 -25.81 -23.27 12.95
CA TYR A 196 -25.93 -24.47 13.75
C TYR A 196 -27.38 -24.90 13.95
N GLY A 197 -27.62 -26.18 14.21
CA GLY A 197 -28.89 -26.71 14.65
C GLY A 197 -30.04 -26.56 13.64
N VAL A 198 -29.73 -26.48 12.35
CA VAL A 198 -30.74 -26.30 11.31
C VAL A 198 -31.65 -27.51 11.24
N LYS A 199 -32.97 -27.28 11.33
CA LYS A 199 -33.99 -28.32 11.17
C LYS A 199 -35.29 -27.69 10.72
N VAL A 200 -36.15 -28.52 10.11
CA VAL A 200 -37.53 -28.15 9.77
C VAL A 200 -38.45 -28.63 10.86
N ILE A 201 -39.31 -27.74 11.35
CA ILE A 201 -40.35 -28.07 12.31
C ILE A 201 -41.68 -27.51 11.84
N GLU A 202 -42.78 -28.02 12.37
CA GLU A 202 -44.09 -27.42 12.20
C GLU A 202 -44.33 -26.38 13.32
N LEU A 203 -44.47 -25.14 12.93
CA LEU A 203 -44.77 -24.03 13.85
C LEU A 203 -46.03 -23.34 13.41
N SER A 204 -47.07 -23.34 14.26
CA SER A 204 -48.37 -22.74 13.99
C SER A 204 -49.01 -23.22 12.67
N GLY A 205 -48.84 -24.49 12.33
CA GLY A 205 -49.39 -25.11 11.12
C GLY A 205 -48.60 -24.81 9.83
N LYS A 206 -47.42 -24.19 9.94
CA LYS A 206 -46.50 -23.94 8.82
C LYS A 206 -45.17 -24.68 9.02
N GLN A 207 -44.66 -25.28 7.94
CA GLN A 207 -43.27 -25.79 7.95
C GLN A 207 -42.33 -24.61 8.08
N THR A 208 -41.46 -24.66 9.06
CA THR A 208 -40.54 -23.56 9.41
C THR A 208 -39.12 -24.08 9.59
N ILE A 209 -38.16 -23.45 8.95
CA ILE A 209 -36.75 -23.70 9.17
C ILE A 209 -36.33 -22.90 10.39
N ILE A 210 -35.76 -23.60 11.35
CA ILE A 210 -35.17 -22.99 12.53
C ILE A 210 -33.68 -23.31 12.60
N GLY A 211 -32.90 -22.46 13.25
CA GLY A 211 -31.48 -22.65 13.51
C GLY A 211 -30.92 -21.50 14.32
N GLU A 212 -29.65 -21.52 14.52
CA GLU A 212 -28.90 -20.49 15.24
C GLU A 212 -27.71 -20.02 14.39
N ILE A 213 -27.44 -18.73 14.44
CA ILE A 213 -26.24 -18.14 13.87
C ILE A 213 -25.29 -17.81 15.02
N LEU A 214 -24.04 -18.23 14.89
CA LEU A 214 -22.97 -17.86 15.80
C LEU A 214 -21.90 -17.09 15.01
N ASN A 215 -21.53 -15.91 15.49
CA ASN A 215 -20.39 -15.18 14.97
C ASN A 215 -19.13 -15.64 15.71
N GLU A 216 -18.32 -16.44 15.02
CA GLU A 216 -17.01 -16.95 15.50
C GLU A 216 -15.88 -15.91 15.31
N GLY A 217 -16.21 -14.71 14.90
CA GLY A 217 -15.29 -13.58 14.74
C GLY A 217 -15.07 -12.82 16.05
N ASN A 218 -14.57 -11.59 15.94
CA ASN A 218 -14.31 -10.73 17.09
C ASN A 218 -14.92 -9.33 16.97
N THR A 219 -15.82 -9.13 16.00
CA THR A 219 -16.56 -7.88 15.85
C THR A 219 -17.98 -8.16 15.37
N ASP A 220 -18.91 -7.24 15.62
CA ASP A 220 -20.31 -7.40 15.32
C ASP A 220 -20.58 -7.34 13.80
N GLY A 221 -21.44 -8.24 13.34
CA GLY A 221 -22.09 -8.12 12.04
C GLY A 221 -23.34 -7.29 12.18
N LEU A 222 -23.38 -6.12 11.54
CA LEU A 222 -24.45 -5.14 11.65
C LEU A 222 -25.56 -5.37 10.62
N PHE A 223 -26.80 -5.09 10.97
CA PHE A 223 -27.96 -5.21 10.07
C PHE A 223 -28.07 -6.60 9.44
N GLY A 224 -27.98 -7.63 10.28
CA GLY A 224 -28.01 -9.02 9.86
C GLY A 224 -29.36 -9.43 9.27
N PHE A 225 -29.32 -10.21 8.20
CA PHE A 225 -30.48 -10.91 7.62
C PHE A 225 -30.14 -12.37 7.41
N VAL A 226 -31.10 -13.24 7.69
CA VAL A 226 -31.10 -14.62 7.19
C VAL A 226 -32.10 -14.73 6.07
N LYS A 227 -31.68 -15.21 4.93
CA LYS A 227 -32.51 -15.40 3.74
C LYS A 227 -32.58 -16.88 3.41
N LEU A 228 -33.77 -17.35 3.08
CA LEU A 228 -33.99 -18.65 2.48
C LEU A 228 -34.08 -18.48 0.97
N GLN A 229 -33.25 -19.17 0.23
CA GLN A 229 -33.28 -19.17 -1.23
C GLN A 229 -33.51 -20.58 -1.74
N PRO A 230 -34.49 -20.81 -2.62
CA PRO A 230 -34.68 -22.09 -3.28
C PRO A 230 -33.52 -22.39 -4.24
N VAL A 231 -33.18 -23.66 -4.39
CA VAL A 231 -32.18 -24.13 -5.35
C VAL A 231 -32.88 -25.01 -6.38
N GLY A 232 -32.61 -24.81 -7.67
CA GLY A 232 -33.24 -25.54 -8.75
C GLY A 232 -34.70 -25.16 -9.02
N ASP A 233 -35.49 -26.08 -9.56
CA ASP A 233 -36.90 -25.88 -9.95
C ASP A 233 -37.88 -26.04 -8.76
N SER A 234 -37.52 -25.55 -7.59
CA SER A 234 -38.36 -25.60 -6.40
C SER A 234 -39.43 -24.49 -6.47
N ASN A 235 -40.67 -24.80 -6.04
CA ASN A 235 -41.75 -23.82 -5.89
C ASN A 235 -41.70 -23.10 -4.54
N ILE A 236 -40.61 -23.25 -3.76
CA ILE A 236 -40.37 -22.52 -2.53
C ILE A 236 -40.08 -21.06 -2.85
N LYS A 237 -40.69 -20.13 -2.12
CA LYS A 237 -40.41 -18.70 -2.26
C LYS A 237 -39.25 -18.27 -1.41
N GLU A 238 -38.50 -17.28 -1.92
CA GLU A 238 -37.53 -16.59 -1.08
C GLU A 238 -38.25 -15.92 0.12
N SER A 239 -37.68 -16.10 1.27
CA SER A 239 -38.12 -15.46 2.50
C SER A 239 -36.91 -15.03 3.34
N SER A 240 -37.10 -14.02 4.18
CA SER A 240 -36.01 -13.48 4.98
C SER A 240 -36.47 -13.05 6.36
N GLN A 241 -35.57 -13.11 7.31
CA GLN A 241 -35.72 -12.59 8.65
C GLN A 241 -34.62 -11.60 8.95
N TYR A 242 -34.98 -10.42 9.46
CA TYR A 242 -34.05 -9.45 10.02
C TYR A 242 -33.64 -9.89 11.42
N ILE A 243 -32.32 -9.86 11.69
CA ILE A 243 -31.74 -10.33 12.96
C ILE A 243 -31.14 -9.18 13.77
N ASP A 244 -30.95 -7.98 13.16
CA ASP A 244 -30.30 -6.81 13.72
C ASP A 244 -28.77 -6.98 13.83
N GLU A 245 -28.23 -7.34 14.95
CA GLU A 245 -26.79 -7.44 15.23
C GLU A 245 -26.39 -8.89 15.49
N ILE A 246 -25.29 -9.32 14.93
CA ILE A 246 -24.71 -10.65 15.14
C ILE A 246 -23.43 -10.47 15.97
N GLU A 247 -23.61 -10.44 17.30
CA GLU A 247 -22.50 -10.25 18.24
C GLU A 247 -21.57 -11.47 18.27
N PRO A 248 -20.25 -11.27 18.50
CA PRO A 248 -19.32 -12.37 18.73
C PRO A 248 -19.75 -13.27 19.89
N ASP A 249 -19.55 -14.58 19.73
CA ASP A 249 -19.82 -15.62 20.75
C ASP A 249 -21.26 -15.65 21.29
N SER A 250 -22.19 -14.94 20.64
CA SER A 250 -23.62 -14.84 21.03
C SER A 250 -24.49 -15.53 19.99
N PRO A 251 -25.04 -16.74 20.26
CA PRO A 251 -25.94 -17.41 19.31
C PRO A 251 -27.26 -16.63 19.11
N VAL A 252 -27.57 -16.34 17.88
CA VAL A 252 -28.82 -15.65 17.49
C VAL A 252 -29.74 -16.65 16.82
N PRO A 253 -30.91 -16.99 17.41
CA PRO A 253 -31.87 -17.91 16.82
C PRO A 253 -32.60 -17.27 15.64
N PHE A 254 -32.87 -18.05 14.62
CA PHE A 254 -33.73 -17.65 13.51
C PHE A 254 -34.82 -18.67 13.24
N ASN A 255 -35.93 -18.18 12.68
CA ASN A 255 -37.05 -19.01 12.24
C ASN A 255 -37.63 -18.44 10.94
N ILE A 256 -37.57 -19.19 9.87
CA ILE A 256 -38.06 -18.76 8.55
C ILE A 256 -39.16 -19.72 8.09
N PRO A 257 -40.44 -19.27 8.00
CA PRO A 257 -41.50 -20.08 7.44
C PRO A 257 -41.24 -20.40 5.98
N ILE A 258 -41.45 -21.65 5.59
CA ILE A 258 -41.38 -22.08 4.21
C ILE A 258 -42.66 -21.66 3.50
N GLU A 259 -42.56 -20.76 2.55
CA GLU A 259 -43.67 -20.33 1.70
C GLU A 259 -43.47 -20.92 0.31
N SER A 260 -44.57 -21.31 -0.36
CA SER A 260 -44.49 -21.88 -1.70
C SER A 260 -45.61 -21.33 -2.61
N ASP A 261 -45.36 -21.35 -3.92
CA ASP A 261 -46.37 -21.09 -4.92
C ASP A 261 -47.18 -22.39 -5.17
N GLY A 262 -48.36 -22.51 -4.52
CA GLY A 262 -49.18 -23.70 -4.56
C GLY A 262 -48.78 -24.76 -3.51
N MET A 263 -49.22 -25.99 -3.72
CA MET A 263 -48.85 -27.10 -2.83
C MET A 263 -47.38 -27.44 -3.00
N LEU A 264 -46.64 -27.57 -1.89
CA LEU A 264 -45.30 -28.10 -1.90
C LEU A 264 -45.34 -29.55 -2.36
N SER A 265 -44.50 -29.93 -3.34
CA SER A 265 -44.39 -31.30 -3.78
C SER A 265 -43.79 -32.17 -2.68
N PHE A 266 -44.25 -33.43 -2.58
CA PHE A 266 -43.63 -34.37 -1.67
C PHE A 266 -42.21 -34.72 -2.18
N GLY A 267 -41.23 -34.72 -1.30
CA GLY A 267 -39.85 -35.11 -1.62
C GLY A 267 -38.81 -34.19 -0.94
N GLU A 268 -37.58 -34.40 -1.36
CA GLU A 268 -36.46 -33.56 -0.93
C GLU A 268 -36.42 -32.26 -1.73
N HIS A 269 -36.18 -31.15 -1.05
CA HIS A 269 -36.03 -29.84 -1.66
C HIS A 269 -34.70 -29.26 -1.22
N ASP A 270 -33.90 -28.88 -2.17
CA ASP A 270 -32.64 -28.17 -1.89
C ASP A 270 -32.91 -26.70 -1.63
N ILE A 271 -32.37 -26.20 -0.55
CA ILE A 271 -32.47 -24.80 -0.12
C ILE A 271 -31.08 -24.29 0.24
N ARG A 272 -30.88 -23.00 0.07
CA ARG A 272 -29.70 -22.28 0.51
C ARG A 272 -30.10 -21.29 1.59
N ILE A 273 -29.35 -21.28 2.69
CA ILE A 273 -29.50 -20.25 3.71
C ILE A 273 -28.37 -19.25 3.49
N VAL A 274 -28.72 -17.98 3.32
CA VAL A 274 -27.77 -16.90 3.12
C VAL A 274 -27.84 -15.95 4.30
N VAL A 275 -26.70 -15.72 4.94
CA VAL A 275 -26.54 -14.69 5.98
C VAL A 275 -25.91 -13.47 5.35
N SER A 276 -26.58 -12.34 5.37
CA SER A 276 -26.03 -11.05 4.94
C SER A 276 -25.89 -10.11 6.13
N TYR A 277 -24.82 -9.33 6.13
CA TYR A 277 -24.51 -8.36 7.19
C TYR A 277 -23.61 -7.26 6.65
N LYS A 278 -23.44 -6.18 7.44
CA LYS A 278 -22.41 -5.15 7.19
C LYS A 278 -21.34 -5.25 8.27
N ASP A 279 -20.10 -5.08 7.85
CA ASP A 279 -18.97 -4.99 8.79
C ASP A 279 -18.89 -3.59 9.45
N SER A 280 -17.87 -3.37 10.28
CA SER A 280 -17.63 -2.10 10.97
C SER A 280 -17.37 -0.92 10.01
N MET A 281 -16.92 -1.20 8.78
CA MET A 281 -16.72 -0.21 7.71
C MET A 281 -17.97 -0.02 6.85
N ARG A 282 -19.11 -0.68 7.21
CA ARG A 282 -20.39 -0.68 6.47
C ARG A 282 -20.33 -1.36 5.10
N ALA A 283 -19.28 -2.14 4.83
CA ALA A 283 -19.25 -3.00 3.64
C ALA A 283 -20.22 -4.16 3.79
N GLU A 284 -20.92 -4.50 2.71
CA GLU A 284 -21.89 -5.59 2.68
C GLU A 284 -21.18 -6.92 2.40
N HIS A 285 -21.60 -7.94 3.17
CA HIS A 285 -21.11 -9.30 3.04
C HIS A 285 -22.28 -10.29 2.98
N GLU A 286 -22.11 -11.36 2.22
CA GLU A 286 -23.04 -12.48 2.15
C GLU A 286 -22.27 -13.80 2.25
N ILE A 287 -22.77 -14.72 3.10
CA ILE A 287 -22.23 -16.06 3.27
C ILE A 287 -23.37 -17.05 3.05
N SER A 288 -23.14 -18.05 2.22
CA SER A 288 -24.11 -19.09 1.88
C SER A 288 -23.76 -20.42 2.57
N PHE A 289 -24.78 -21.10 3.03
CA PHE A 289 -24.74 -22.38 3.72
C PHE A 289 -25.66 -23.39 3.04
#